data_91e1b8c86a74c375c7e6d971eb2de551
#
_entry.id   91e1b8c86a74c375c7e6d971eb2de551
#
_cell.length_a   1.000
_cell.length_b   1.000
_cell.length_c   1.000
_cell.angle_alpha   90.00
_cell.angle_beta   90.00
_cell.angle_gamma   90.00
#
_symmetry.space_group_name_H-M   'P 1'
#
loop_
_entity.id
_entity.type
_entity.pdbx_description
1 polymer ?
#
loop_
_entity_poly.entity_id
_entity_poly.type
_entity_poly.pdbx_seq_one_letter_code
_entity_poly.pdbx_strand_id
1 'polypeptide(L)'
;AYEISLGLVGWEMCIRDSYESVDDPAAWKTCPASIKGTYMQNYKNLWDLYISNSAVDPSTLAAGGYDAEAEFGKEQAVFYQNGSWEWAALTGTGDGQYGLDNLSMIPFYCGVAGEEKAGLNCGTENCWAVNAKASAEDIQATLDFMYWLVTDAEVSRMLVDEFAVMPYKQAAESTCGFLADANAYAAEGNYVMPWVTNFQPNVDAYRDGIVSAMNKYDADRTDANWELVKTAFVDGWATQYAAANG
;
A
#
# COMPACT_ATOMS: atom_id res chain seq x y z
N ALA A 1 -10.99 10.76 5.02
CA ALA A 1 -10.96 10.42 3.57
C ALA A 1 -9.58 9.87 3.15
N TYR A 2 -8.49 10.48 3.63
CA TYR A 2 -7.13 10.03 3.28
C TYR A 2 -6.82 8.66 3.90
N GLU A 3 -7.14 8.44 5.15
CA GLU A 3 -6.95 7.16 5.85
C GLU A 3 -7.84 6.04 5.28
N ILE A 4 -9.07 6.35 4.89
CA ILE A 4 -9.90 5.39 4.15
C ILE A 4 -9.23 5.02 2.83
N SER A 5 -8.66 5.98 2.11
CA SER A 5 -7.95 5.71 0.86
C SER A 5 -6.68 4.88 1.08
N LEU A 6 -5.93 5.12 2.16
CA LEU A 6 -4.78 4.30 2.54
C LEU A 6 -5.18 2.89 2.96
N GLY A 7 -6.21 2.74 3.79
CA GLY A 7 -6.77 1.44 4.15
C GLY A 7 -7.25 0.65 2.93
N LEU A 8 -7.96 1.31 2.02
CA LEU A 8 -8.39 0.74 0.74
C LEU A 8 -7.21 0.36 -0.16
N VAL A 9 -6.17 1.20 -0.21
CA VAL A 9 -4.97 0.93 -1.01
C VAL A 9 -4.29 -0.37 -0.59
N GLY A 10 -4.12 -0.64 0.70
CA GLY A 10 -3.51 -1.87 1.17
C GLY A 10 -4.29 -3.13 0.78
N TRP A 11 -5.59 -3.12 0.99
CA TRP A 11 -6.47 -4.28 0.78
C TRP A 11 -6.83 -4.51 -0.68
N GLU A 12 -7.12 -3.44 -1.37
CA GLU A 12 -7.32 -3.44 -2.81
C GLU A 12 -6.08 -3.96 -3.52
N MET A 13 -4.89 -3.55 -3.08
CA MET A 13 -3.62 -4.03 -3.64
C MET A 13 -3.44 -5.54 -3.43
N CYS A 14 -3.68 -6.09 -2.24
CA CYS A 14 -3.58 -7.53 -2.03
C CYS A 14 -4.52 -8.30 -2.96
N ILE A 15 -5.80 -7.97 -2.94
CA ILE A 15 -6.82 -8.71 -3.70
C ILE A 15 -6.63 -8.54 -5.20
N ARG A 16 -6.51 -7.31 -5.65
CA ARG A 16 -6.38 -7.03 -7.07
C ARG A 16 -5.00 -7.34 -7.60
N ASP A 17 -4.00 -6.76 -6.96
CA ASP A 17 -2.66 -6.73 -7.51
C ASP A 17 -1.97 -8.08 -7.37
N SER A 18 -2.14 -8.76 -6.25
CA SER A 18 -1.44 -10.01 -6.01
C SER A 18 -2.24 -11.23 -6.47
N TYR A 19 -3.53 -11.30 -6.14
CA TYR A 19 -4.31 -12.53 -6.41
C TYR A 19 -4.99 -12.53 -7.77
N GLU A 20 -5.56 -11.43 -8.22
CA GLU A 20 -6.11 -11.33 -9.58
C GLU A 20 -5.03 -11.50 -10.65
N SER A 21 -3.80 -11.03 -10.39
CA SER A 21 -2.68 -11.15 -11.32
C SER A 21 -2.16 -12.58 -11.46
N VAL A 22 -2.29 -13.42 -10.44
CA VAL A 22 -1.86 -14.82 -10.47
C VAL A 22 -2.72 -15.67 -11.41
N ASP A 23 -4.00 -15.32 -11.56
CA ASP A 23 -4.91 -16.02 -12.47
C ASP A 23 -4.53 -15.87 -13.95
N ASP A 24 -3.87 -14.75 -14.31
CA ASP A 24 -3.34 -14.51 -15.66
C ASP A 24 -2.06 -13.66 -15.63
N PRO A 25 -0.92 -14.25 -15.22
CA PRO A 25 0.34 -13.51 -15.10
C PRO A 25 0.82 -12.88 -16.41
N ALA A 26 0.34 -13.34 -17.56
CA ALA A 26 0.73 -12.79 -18.86
C ALA A 26 0.03 -11.44 -19.12
N ALA A 27 -1.21 -11.28 -18.66
CA ALA A 27 -1.96 -10.02 -18.78
C ALA A 27 -1.33 -8.90 -17.93
N TRP A 28 -0.66 -9.24 -16.84
CA TRP A 28 -0.06 -8.29 -15.91
C TRP A 28 1.36 -7.83 -16.26
N LYS A 29 1.84 -8.16 -17.42
CA LYS A 29 3.05 -7.52 -17.99
C LYS A 29 2.76 -6.11 -18.51
N THR A 30 1.51 -5.80 -18.71
CA THR A 30 0.98 -4.50 -19.11
C THR A 30 -0.37 -4.32 -18.41
N CYS A 31 -0.93 -3.10 -18.44
CA CYS A 31 -2.27 -2.87 -17.90
C CYS A 31 -3.29 -3.75 -18.65
N PRO A 32 -3.98 -4.70 -18.00
CA PRO A 32 -5.02 -5.50 -18.67
C PRO A 32 -6.27 -4.65 -18.92
N ALA A 33 -6.99 -4.96 -20.02
CA ALA A 33 -8.21 -4.22 -20.37
C ALA A 33 -9.38 -4.44 -19.40
N SER A 34 -9.36 -5.54 -18.65
CA SER A 34 -10.39 -5.89 -17.67
C SER A 34 -9.81 -6.80 -16.59
N ILE A 35 -10.47 -6.84 -15.44
CA ILE A 35 -10.21 -7.76 -14.33
C ILE A 35 -11.47 -8.55 -14.00
N LYS A 36 -11.35 -9.71 -13.35
CA LYS A 36 -12.49 -10.61 -13.11
C LYS A 36 -13.22 -10.34 -11.79
N GLY A 37 -12.55 -9.78 -10.79
CA GLY A 37 -13.11 -9.63 -9.45
C GLY A 37 -13.32 -10.97 -8.73
N THR A 38 -12.44 -11.94 -8.97
CA THR A 38 -12.53 -13.32 -8.43
C THR A 38 -12.60 -13.34 -6.91
N TYR A 39 -11.89 -12.43 -6.25
CA TYR A 39 -11.73 -12.40 -4.79
C TYR A 39 -12.58 -11.34 -4.08
N MET A 40 -13.62 -10.82 -4.73
CA MET A 40 -14.46 -9.77 -4.15
C MET A 40 -15.16 -10.20 -2.85
N GLN A 41 -15.44 -11.51 -2.68
CA GLN A 41 -16.00 -12.00 -1.41
C GLN A 41 -14.95 -12.00 -0.29
N ASN A 42 -13.70 -12.33 -0.59
CA ASN A 42 -12.59 -12.23 0.37
C ASN A 42 -12.39 -10.77 0.80
N TYR A 43 -12.45 -9.84 -0.15
CA TYR A 43 -12.37 -8.41 0.12
C TYR A 43 -13.52 -7.96 1.04
N LYS A 44 -14.76 -8.36 0.76
CA LYS A 44 -15.91 -8.06 1.62
C LYS A 44 -15.71 -8.56 3.05
N ASN A 45 -15.33 -9.82 3.19
CA ASN A 45 -15.16 -10.45 4.50
C ASN A 45 -14.08 -9.74 5.33
N LEU A 46 -12.99 -9.38 4.70
CA LEU A 46 -11.89 -8.68 5.34
C LEU A 46 -12.29 -7.25 5.72
N TRP A 47 -12.95 -6.53 4.82
CA TRP A 47 -13.46 -5.19 5.10
C TRP A 47 -14.49 -5.20 6.23
N ASP A 48 -15.46 -6.12 6.20
CA ASP A 48 -16.46 -6.28 7.27
C ASP A 48 -15.80 -6.61 8.62
N LEU A 49 -14.75 -7.42 8.64
CA LEU A 49 -13.98 -7.69 9.86
C LEU A 49 -13.35 -6.42 10.40
N TYR A 50 -12.71 -5.65 9.53
CA TYR A 50 -12.02 -4.41 9.89
C TYR A 50 -13.00 -3.37 10.45
N ILE A 51 -14.03 -3.01 9.70
CA ILE A 51 -14.98 -1.98 10.12
C ILE A 51 -15.85 -2.38 11.31
N SER A 52 -16.08 -3.69 11.51
CA SER A 52 -16.82 -4.19 12.69
C SER A 52 -16.00 -4.11 13.97
N ASN A 53 -14.68 -4.00 13.86
CA ASN A 53 -13.74 -3.87 14.99
C ASN A 53 -13.04 -2.50 15.01
N SER A 54 -13.52 -1.53 14.24
CA SER A 54 -12.99 -0.17 14.22
C SER A 54 -13.19 0.50 15.58
N ALA A 55 -12.22 1.32 15.99
CA ALA A 55 -12.30 2.12 17.21
C ALA A 55 -13.41 3.21 17.13
N VAL A 56 -13.77 3.61 15.90
CA VAL A 56 -14.87 4.57 15.65
C VAL A 56 -16.03 3.91 14.92
N ASP A 57 -17.19 4.54 14.99
CA ASP A 57 -18.39 4.09 14.24
C ASP A 57 -18.11 4.17 12.73
N PRO A 58 -18.25 3.07 11.97
CA PRO A 58 -18.00 3.04 10.53
C PRO A 58 -18.78 4.11 9.73
N SER A 59 -19.98 4.48 10.18
CA SER A 59 -20.78 5.52 9.52
C SER A 59 -20.12 6.90 9.57
N THR A 60 -19.16 7.12 10.49
CA THR A 60 -18.42 8.38 10.61
C THR A 60 -17.20 8.43 9.70
N LEU A 61 -16.72 7.31 9.19
CA LEU A 61 -15.55 7.23 8.31
C LEU A 61 -15.74 8.06 7.04
N ALA A 62 -16.93 7.99 6.44
CA ALA A 62 -17.28 8.74 5.25
C ALA A 62 -17.33 10.26 5.47
N ALA A 63 -17.59 10.71 6.69
CA ALA A 63 -17.70 12.13 7.04
C ALA A 63 -16.33 12.82 7.19
N GLY A 64 -15.25 12.06 7.34
CA GLY A 64 -13.92 12.60 7.61
C GLY A 64 -13.73 13.00 9.08
N GLY A 65 -12.56 13.56 9.39
CA GLY A 65 -12.22 13.96 10.78
C GLY A 65 -11.78 12.82 11.68
N TYR A 66 -11.45 11.69 11.11
CA TYR A 66 -10.92 10.51 11.74
C TYR A 66 -9.39 10.47 11.58
N ASP A 67 -8.68 10.11 12.62
CA ASP A 67 -7.22 10.07 12.69
C ASP A 67 -6.76 8.70 13.23
N ALA A 68 -6.52 7.76 12.31
CA ALA A 68 -6.16 6.39 12.65
C ALA A 68 -4.76 6.29 13.27
N GLU A 69 -3.83 7.14 12.88
CA GLU A 69 -2.50 7.24 13.49
C GLU A 69 -2.64 7.63 14.97
N ALA A 70 -3.41 8.68 15.24
CA ALA A 70 -3.63 9.15 16.61
C ALA A 70 -4.37 8.12 17.49
N GLU A 71 -5.30 7.36 16.95
CA GLU A 71 -5.99 6.30 17.69
C GLU A 71 -5.04 5.17 18.07
N PHE A 72 -4.24 4.71 17.11
CA PHE A 72 -3.23 3.68 17.36
C PHE A 72 -2.14 4.20 18.29
N GLY A 73 -1.61 5.39 18.03
CA GLY A 73 -0.59 6.02 18.85
C GLY A 73 -1.02 6.29 20.30
N LYS A 74 -2.32 6.47 20.56
CA LYS A 74 -2.93 6.60 21.91
C LYS A 74 -3.39 5.25 22.49
N GLU A 75 -2.99 4.14 21.89
CA GLU A 75 -3.34 2.78 22.32
C GLU A 75 -4.86 2.51 22.38
N GLN A 76 -5.64 3.17 21.51
CA GLN A 76 -7.08 2.97 21.38
C GLN A 76 -7.41 1.85 20.37
N ALA A 77 -6.45 1.46 19.56
CA ALA A 77 -6.53 0.34 18.63
C ALA A 77 -5.30 -0.56 18.80
N VAL A 78 -5.49 -1.89 18.63
CA VAL A 78 -4.41 -2.89 18.71
C VAL A 78 -3.78 -3.12 17.34
N PHE A 79 -4.55 -2.93 16.28
CA PHE A 79 -4.12 -3.12 14.89
C PHE A 79 -4.31 -1.83 14.11
N TYR A 80 -3.30 -1.49 13.34
CA TYR A 80 -3.29 -0.32 12.47
C TYR A 80 -2.74 -0.72 11.10
N GLN A 81 -3.51 -0.47 10.05
CA GLN A 81 -3.07 -0.79 8.70
C GLN A 81 -2.39 0.44 8.10
N ASN A 82 -1.09 0.37 7.92
CA ASN A 82 -0.28 1.40 7.29
C ASN A 82 1.06 0.79 6.79
N GLY A 83 2.08 1.60 6.58
CA GLY A 83 3.36 1.20 6.04
C GLY A 83 4.55 1.53 6.94
N SER A 84 5.74 1.11 6.50
CA SER A 84 6.99 1.32 7.26
C SER A 84 7.35 2.78 7.52
N TRP A 85 6.80 3.72 6.76
CA TRP A 85 6.98 5.17 6.96
C TRP A 85 6.39 5.69 8.27
N GLU A 86 5.47 4.95 8.91
CA GLU A 86 4.89 5.29 10.20
C GLU A 86 5.83 5.07 11.39
N TRP A 87 6.94 4.34 11.20
CA TRP A 87 7.86 3.97 12.28
C TRP A 87 8.32 5.17 13.12
N ALA A 88 8.77 6.23 12.46
CA ALA A 88 9.30 7.40 13.15
C ALA A 88 8.22 8.14 13.95
N ALA A 89 7.01 8.27 13.40
CA ALA A 89 5.89 8.91 14.08
C ALA A 89 5.44 8.11 15.31
N LEU A 90 5.31 6.81 15.18
CA LEU A 90 4.84 5.94 16.26
C LEU A 90 5.86 5.75 17.38
N THR A 91 7.14 5.64 17.07
CA THR A 91 8.20 5.43 18.08
C THR A 91 8.76 6.72 18.68
N GLY A 92 8.46 7.87 18.11
CA GLY A 92 9.02 9.15 18.55
C GLY A 92 10.51 9.32 18.25
N THR A 93 11.04 8.58 17.28
CA THR A 93 12.46 8.67 16.87
C THR A 93 12.74 9.82 15.88
N GLY A 94 11.69 10.45 15.35
CA GLY A 94 11.75 11.65 14.50
C GLY A 94 10.96 12.78 15.15
N ASP A 95 10.13 13.43 14.36
CA ASP A 95 9.12 14.39 14.84
C ASP A 95 7.89 13.69 15.48
N GLY A 96 8.03 12.42 15.78
CA GLY A 96 6.98 11.54 16.28
C GLY A 96 6.53 11.90 17.69
N GLN A 97 5.25 11.66 17.95
CA GLN A 97 4.56 12.15 19.15
C GLN A 97 4.21 11.04 20.15
N TYR A 98 4.29 9.75 19.77
CA TYR A 98 3.68 8.70 20.58
C TYR A 98 4.69 7.93 21.44
N GLY A 99 5.89 7.67 20.95
CA GLY A 99 6.94 7.00 21.73
C GLY A 99 6.63 5.54 22.05
N LEU A 100 5.95 4.84 21.17
CA LEU A 100 5.66 3.42 21.32
C LEU A 100 6.94 2.59 21.11
N ASP A 101 7.14 1.56 21.90
CA ASP A 101 8.36 0.73 21.90
C ASP A 101 8.10 -0.76 21.62
N ASN A 102 6.84 -1.16 21.49
CA ASN A 102 6.44 -2.56 21.37
C ASN A 102 5.57 -2.76 20.11
N LEU A 103 6.17 -2.49 18.96
CA LEU A 103 5.51 -2.54 17.65
C LEU A 103 6.08 -3.68 16.81
N SER A 104 5.22 -4.35 16.06
CA SER A 104 5.58 -5.32 15.03
C SER A 104 4.71 -5.16 13.80
N MET A 105 5.30 -5.37 12.63
CA MET A 105 4.58 -5.40 11.37
C MET A 105 4.24 -6.84 11.01
N ILE A 106 2.98 -7.11 10.71
CA ILE A 106 2.49 -8.45 10.37
C ILE A 106 1.93 -8.48 8.94
N PRO A 107 2.04 -9.63 8.25
CA PRO A 107 1.44 -9.80 6.94
C PRO A 107 -0.07 -9.64 6.97
N PHE A 108 -0.60 -9.22 5.85
CA PHE A 108 -2.01 -9.00 5.66
C PHE A 108 -2.62 -10.20 4.91
N TYR A 109 -3.52 -10.95 5.57
CA TYR A 109 -4.16 -12.13 4.99
C TYR A 109 -5.59 -11.83 4.55
N CYS A 110 -5.90 -12.21 3.32
CA CYS A 110 -7.21 -11.97 2.70
C CYS A 110 -8.13 -13.20 2.71
N GLY A 111 -7.72 -14.30 3.31
CA GLY A 111 -8.46 -15.56 3.31
C GLY A 111 -8.40 -16.30 1.97
N VAL A 112 -7.35 -16.08 1.18
CA VAL A 112 -7.12 -16.77 -0.09
C VAL A 112 -6.29 -18.02 0.15
N ALA A 113 -6.67 -19.12 -0.47
CA ALA A 113 -5.92 -20.37 -0.32
C ALA A 113 -4.48 -20.23 -0.85
N GLY A 114 -3.51 -20.63 -0.03
CA GLY A 114 -2.08 -20.55 -0.39
C GLY A 114 -1.38 -19.30 0.12
N GLU A 115 -2.08 -18.39 0.80
CA GLU A 115 -1.46 -17.19 1.36
C GLU A 115 -0.71 -17.40 2.67
N GLU A 116 -0.69 -18.61 3.23
CA GLU A 116 -0.07 -18.93 4.53
C GLU A 116 1.44 -18.65 4.54
N LYS A 117 2.03 -18.50 3.35
CA LYS A 117 3.43 -18.13 3.14
C LYS A 117 3.61 -16.73 2.55
N ALA A 118 2.54 -15.94 2.50
CA ALA A 118 2.66 -14.54 2.14
C ALA A 118 3.43 -13.78 3.24
N GLY A 119 4.36 -12.97 2.82
CA GLY A 119 5.05 -12.00 3.67
C GLY A 119 4.42 -10.63 3.57
N LEU A 120 5.17 -9.60 3.94
CA LEU A 120 4.70 -8.22 3.87
C LEU A 120 4.55 -7.76 2.43
N ASN A 121 3.60 -6.84 2.23
CA ASN A 121 3.44 -6.16 0.95
C ASN A 121 4.61 -5.20 0.74
N CYS A 122 5.23 -5.27 -0.43
CA CYS A 122 6.32 -4.39 -0.80
C CYS A 122 6.22 -4.04 -2.29
N GLY A 123 6.41 -2.79 -2.62
CA GLY A 123 6.38 -2.33 -4.00
C GLY A 123 7.44 -1.29 -4.30
N THR A 124 7.75 -1.14 -5.58
CA THR A 124 8.60 -0.06 -6.05
C THR A 124 7.75 1.17 -6.27
N GLU A 125 7.91 2.13 -5.40
CA GLU A 125 7.36 3.48 -5.51
C GLU A 125 8.51 4.48 -5.62
N ASN A 126 8.20 5.74 -5.84
CA ASN A 126 9.15 6.84 -5.76
C ASN A 126 10.43 6.60 -6.58
N CYS A 127 10.30 6.56 -7.89
CA CYS A 127 11.44 6.40 -8.80
C CYS A 127 12.04 7.76 -9.16
N TRP A 128 13.37 7.81 -9.27
CA TRP A 128 14.05 8.94 -9.87
C TRP A 128 14.07 8.79 -11.39
N ALA A 129 13.71 9.86 -12.08
CA ALA A 129 13.78 9.92 -13.53
C ALA A 129 14.83 10.91 -13.99
N VAL A 130 15.68 10.49 -14.90
CA VAL A 130 16.65 11.39 -15.56
C VAL A 130 16.01 11.99 -16.80
N ASN A 131 16.05 13.33 -16.95
CA ASN A 131 15.52 14.00 -18.13
C ASN A 131 16.38 13.68 -19.36
N ALA A 132 15.91 12.81 -20.23
CA ALA A 132 16.61 12.40 -21.46
C ALA A 132 16.80 13.53 -22.49
N LYS A 133 16.14 14.70 -22.31
CA LYS A 133 16.28 15.88 -23.19
C LYS A 133 17.22 16.94 -22.63
N ALA A 134 17.79 16.72 -21.44
CA ALA A 134 18.82 17.62 -20.89
C ALA A 134 20.15 17.51 -21.67
N SER A 135 21.07 18.42 -21.42
CA SER A 135 22.41 18.31 -21.99
C SER A 135 23.13 17.05 -21.50
N ALA A 136 24.08 16.54 -22.25
CA ALA A 136 24.86 15.37 -21.82
C ALA A 136 25.61 15.63 -20.50
N GLU A 137 26.05 16.88 -20.26
CA GLU A 137 26.71 17.29 -19.04
C GLU A 137 25.75 17.26 -17.83
N ASP A 138 24.54 17.78 -17.99
CA ASP A 138 23.51 17.75 -16.94
C ASP A 138 23.05 16.31 -16.63
N ILE A 139 22.91 15.46 -17.66
CA ILE A 139 22.59 14.05 -17.49
C ILE A 139 23.70 13.38 -16.67
N GLN A 140 24.96 13.59 -17.02
CA GLN A 140 26.07 12.98 -16.31
C GLN A 140 26.14 13.47 -14.85
N ALA A 141 25.99 14.78 -14.61
CA ALA A 141 25.96 15.34 -13.26
C ALA A 141 24.80 14.74 -12.42
N THR A 142 23.63 14.54 -13.04
CA THR A 142 22.48 13.89 -12.39
C THR A 142 22.81 12.45 -12.02
N LEU A 143 23.42 11.68 -12.91
CA LEU A 143 23.80 10.29 -12.65
C LEU A 143 24.89 10.19 -11.57
N ASP A 144 25.87 11.11 -11.57
CA ASP A 144 26.90 11.18 -10.54
C ASP A 144 26.31 11.49 -9.16
N PHE A 145 25.34 12.40 -9.10
CA PHE A 145 24.59 12.69 -7.86
C PHE A 145 23.79 11.48 -7.38
N MET A 146 23.06 10.81 -8.27
CA MET A 146 22.30 9.59 -7.92
C MET A 146 23.23 8.48 -7.44
N TYR A 147 24.39 8.33 -8.06
CA TYR A 147 25.40 7.36 -7.64
C TYR A 147 25.95 7.67 -6.25
N TRP A 148 26.27 8.96 -6.00
CA TRP A 148 26.70 9.42 -4.68
C TRP A 148 25.66 9.16 -3.60
N LEU A 149 24.37 9.45 -3.86
CA LEU A 149 23.27 9.18 -2.91
C LEU A 149 23.24 7.73 -2.42
N VAL A 150 23.54 6.77 -3.28
CA VAL A 150 23.45 5.33 -2.94
C VAL A 150 24.77 4.68 -2.54
N THR A 151 25.90 5.39 -2.64
CA THR A 151 27.23 4.84 -2.34
C THR A 151 27.97 5.54 -1.21
N ASP A 152 27.63 6.81 -0.92
CA ASP A 152 28.20 7.51 0.23
C ASP A 152 27.62 6.97 1.54
N ALA A 153 28.47 6.67 2.51
CA ALA A 153 28.06 5.98 3.74
C ALA A 153 27.18 6.84 4.65
N GLU A 154 27.42 8.17 4.70
CA GLU A 154 26.65 9.11 5.51
C GLU A 154 25.27 9.34 4.89
N VAL A 155 25.24 9.57 3.59
CA VAL A 155 23.99 9.75 2.84
C VAL A 155 23.17 8.48 2.82
N SER A 156 23.78 7.31 2.64
CA SER A 156 23.08 6.02 2.73
C SER A 156 22.44 5.82 4.11
N ARG A 157 23.11 6.26 5.18
CA ARG A 157 22.54 6.24 6.53
C ARG A 157 21.30 7.14 6.64
N MET A 158 21.40 8.36 6.14
CA MET A 158 20.29 9.31 6.11
C MET A 158 19.09 8.78 5.31
N LEU A 159 19.31 8.18 4.15
CA LEU A 159 18.26 7.59 3.32
C LEU A 159 17.50 6.48 4.07
N VAL A 160 18.19 5.70 4.88
CA VAL A 160 17.60 4.60 5.63
C VAL A 160 16.90 5.09 6.91
N ASP A 161 17.55 5.97 7.68
CA ASP A 161 17.07 6.36 9.01
C ASP A 161 16.00 7.47 8.96
N GLU A 162 16.10 8.41 8.01
CA GLU A 162 15.19 9.55 7.94
C GLU A 162 14.07 9.34 6.89
N PHE A 163 14.38 8.66 5.78
CA PHE A 163 13.42 8.46 4.70
C PHE A 163 12.82 7.05 4.66
N ALA A 164 13.23 6.15 5.58
CA ALA A 164 12.76 4.77 5.64
C ALA A 164 12.81 4.04 4.27
N VAL A 165 13.79 4.36 3.45
CA VAL A 165 13.97 3.75 2.13
C VAL A 165 14.32 2.28 2.31
N MET A 166 13.65 1.40 1.55
CA MET A 166 13.93 -0.04 1.59
C MET A 166 15.41 -0.33 1.37
N PRO A 167 16.03 -1.21 2.16
CA PRO A 167 17.45 -1.52 2.04
C PRO A 167 17.79 -2.07 0.65
N TYR A 168 18.77 -1.47 0.00
CA TYR A 168 19.41 -2.03 -1.19
C TYR A 168 20.73 -2.71 -0.79
N LYS A 169 21.31 -3.48 -1.70
CA LYS A 169 22.45 -4.36 -1.39
C LYS A 169 23.63 -3.69 -0.63
N GLN A 170 23.83 -2.40 -0.82
CA GLN A 170 24.92 -1.62 -0.19
C GLN A 170 24.39 -0.59 0.81
N ALA A 171 23.08 -0.60 1.12
CA ALA A 171 22.50 0.32 2.08
C ALA A 171 23.06 0.13 3.48
N ALA A 172 23.02 1.19 4.28
CA ALA A 172 23.26 1.09 5.70
C ALA A 172 22.19 0.16 6.35
N GLU A 173 22.54 -0.48 7.44
CA GLU A 173 21.61 -1.28 8.22
C GLU A 173 20.53 -0.38 8.83
N SER A 174 19.27 -0.72 8.65
CA SER A 174 18.14 0.08 9.12
C SER A 174 17.89 -0.11 10.61
N THR A 175 17.57 0.97 11.31
CA THR A 175 17.06 0.97 12.69
C THR A 175 15.54 0.84 12.76
N CYS A 176 14.85 0.85 11.62
CA CYS A 176 13.40 0.68 11.55
C CYS A 176 12.99 -0.76 11.86
N GLY A 177 12.28 -0.97 12.98
CA GLY A 177 11.81 -2.28 13.40
C GLY A 177 10.89 -2.95 12.38
N PHE A 178 10.07 -2.18 11.67
CA PHE A 178 9.20 -2.72 10.61
C PHE A 178 9.98 -3.31 9.43
N LEU A 179 11.14 -2.75 9.08
CA LEU A 179 12.01 -3.34 8.07
C LEU A 179 12.73 -4.59 8.61
N ALA A 180 13.02 -4.65 9.91
CA ALA A 180 13.53 -5.86 10.53
C ALA A 180 12.51 -7.00 10.48
N ASP A 181 11.23 -6.71 10.75
CA ASP A 181 10.13 -7.68 10.60
C ASP A 181 10.01 -8.18 9.15
N ALA A 182 10.06 -7.27 8.17
CA ALA A 182 10.04 -7.65 6.75
C ALA A 182 11.17 -8.59 6.37
N ASN A 183 12.39 -8.32 6.85
CA ASN A 183 13.55 -9.18 6.63
C ASN A 183 13.40 -10.54 7.33
N ALA A 184 12.80 -10.59 8.52
CA ALA A 184 12.53 -11.83 9.24
C ALA A 184 11.57 -12.74 8.46
N TYR A 185 10.45 -12.21 7.96
CA TYR A 185 9.52 -12.96 7.11
C TYR A 185 10.20 -13.50 5.84
N ALA A 186 11.02 -12.69 5.19
CA ALA A 186 11.77 -13.13 4.01
C ALA A 186 12.77 -14.24 4.35
N ALA A 187 13.45 -14.16 5.49
CA ALA A 187 14.40 -15.17 5.97
C ALA A 187 13.71 -16.50 6.33
N GLU A 188 12.45 -16.47 6.78
CA GLU A 188 11.62 -17.63 7.04
C GLU A 188 11.05 -18.28 5.76
N GLY A 189 11.35 -17.70 4.60
CA GLY A 189 10.93 -18.20 3.30
C GLY A 189 9.51 -17.76 2.88
N ASN A 190 8.99 -16.73 3.51
CA ASN A 190 7.77 -16.08 3.04
C ASN A 190 8.07 -15.32 1.75
N TYR A 191 7.13 -15.37 0.80
CA TYR A 191 7.27 -14.60 -0.43
C TYR A 191 6.76 -13.17 -0.24
N VAL A 192 7.43 -12.22 -0.89
CA VAL A 192 7.00 -10.82 -0.89
C VAL A 192 5.75 -10.66 -1.75
N MET A 193 4.75 -9.95 -1.23
CA MET A 193 3.55 -9.58 -1.97
C MET A 193 3.83 -8.28 -2.76
N PRO A 194 3.99 -8.35 -4.09
CA PRO A 194 4.34 -7.17 -4.86
C PRO A 194 3.13 -6.26 -5.09
N TRP A 195 3.39 -4.96 -5.17
CA TRP A 195 2.41 -4.00 -5.65
C TRP A 195 2.44 -3.92 -7.18
N VAL A 196 1.30 -4.08 -7.81
CA VAL A 196 1.15 -3.89 -9.26
C VAL A 196 0.36 -2.64 -9.60
N THR A 197 0.37 -1.65 -8.71
CA THR A 197 -0.31 -0.35 -8.88
C THR A 197 0.07 0.38 -10.17
N ASN A 198 1.30 0.18 -10.64
CA ASN A 198 1.80 0.76 -11.89
C ASN A 198 1.04 0.30 -13.15
N PHE A 199 0.24 -0.75 -13.03
CA PHE A 199 -0.59 -1.27 -14.12
C PHE A 199 -2.04 -0.81 -14.03
N GLN A 200 -2.42 0.00 -13.05
CA GLN A 200 -3.78 0.55 -12.95
C GLN A 200 -4.03 1.61 -14.04
N PRO A 201 -5.17 1.56 -14.72
CA PRO A 201 -5.56 2.64 -15.61
C PRO A 201 -6.08 3.84 -14.79
N ASN A 202 -5.62 5.06 -15.10
CA ASN A 202 -6.09 6.29 -14.43
C ASN A 202 -6.23 6.14 -12.91
N VAL A 203 -5.14 5.87 -12.22
CA VAL A 203 -5.09 5.44 -10.81
C VAL A 203 -6.02 6.23 -9.91
N ASP A 204 -5.97 7.56 -9.95
CA ASP A 204 -6.77 8.41 -9.07
C ASP A 204 -8.27 8.28 -9.34
N ALA A 205 -8.69 8.39 -10.60
CA ALA A 205 -10.10 8.27 -10.97
C ALA A 205 -10.68 6.87 -10.70
N TYR A 206 -9.87 5.84 -10.84
CA TYR A 206 -10.26 4.48 -10.51
C TYR A 206 -10.47 4.31 -9.00
N ARG A 207 -9.50 4.74 -8.20
CA ARG A 207 -9.57 4.69 -6.73
C ARG A 207 -10.72 5.53 -6.17
N ASP A 208 -10.93 6.73 -6.67
CA ASP A 208 -12.04 7.59 -6.25
C ASP A 208 -13.40 6.92 -6.46
N GLY A 209 -13.56 6.18 -7.55
CA GLY A 209 -14.75 5.38 -7.82
C GLY A 209 -14.99 4.31 -6.75
N ILE A 210 -13.95 3.58 -6.38
CA ILE A 210 -14.01 2.55 -5.34
C ILE A 210 -14.29 3.18 -3.96
N VAL A 211 -13.56 4.24 -3.59
CA VAL A 211 -13.75 4.96 -2.31
C VAL A 211 -15.19 5.46 -2.20
N SER A 212 -15.74 6.03 -3.27
CA SER A 212 -17.13 6.49 -3.28
C SER A 212 -18.14 5.35 -3.04
N ALA A 213 -17.90 4.17 -3.62
CA ALA A 213 -18.75 3.00 -3.42
C ALA A 213 -18.58 2.41 -2.01
N MET A 214 -17.36 2.34 -1.50
CA MET A 214 -17.07 1.87 -0.15
C MET A 214 -17.71 2.75 0.92
N ASN A 215 -17.65 4.08 0.77
CA ASN A 215 -18.32 5.01 1.69
C ASN A 215 -19.83 4.78 1.77
N LYS A 216 -20.48 4.40 0.67
CA LYS A 216 -21.91 4.01 0.69
C LYS A 216 -22.14 2.71 1.41
N TYR A 217 -21.25 1.75 1.20
CA TYR A 217 -21.32 0.46 1.89
C TYR A 217 -21.09 0.62 3.40
N ASP A 218 -20.15 1.45 3.82
CA ASP A 218 -19.88 1.72 5.24
C ASP A 218 -21.07 2.41 5.94
N ALA A 219 -21.74 3.30 5.23
CA ALA A 219 -22.94 3.97 5.75
C ALA A 219 -24.15 3.02 5.87
N ASP A 220 -24.27 2.05 4.98
CA ASP A 220 -25.36 1.06 4.95
C ASP A 220 -24.88 -0.24 4.32
N ARG A 221 -24.52 -1.23 5.16
CA ARG A 221 -23.91 -2.50 4.79
C ARG A 221 -24.90 -3.49 4.18
N THR A 222 -25.52 -3.09 3.09
CA THR A 222 -26.45 -3.95 2.31
C THR A 222 -25.74 -4.63 1.15
N ASP A 223 -26.27 -5.75 0.68
CA ASP A 223 -25.76 -6.41 -0.52
C ASP A 223 -25.87 -5.50 -1.76
N ALA A 224 -26.90 -4.65 -1.81
CA ALA A 224 -27.05 -3.69 -2.91
C ALA A 224 -25.89 -2.69 -2.96
N ASN A 225 -25.44 -2.16 -1.82
CA ASN A 225 -24.29 -1.28 -1.75
C ASN A 225 -22.97 -2.02 -2.02
N TRP A 226 -22.87 -3.30 -1.61
CA TRP A 226 -21.71 -4.12 -1.97
C TRP A 226 -21.62 -4.38 -3.49
N GLU A 227 -22.73 -4.56 -4.18
CA GLU A 227 -22.74 -4.66 -5.65
C GLU A 227 -22.22 -3.37 -6.32
N LEU A 228 -22.42 -2.19 -5.71
CA LEU A 228 -21.79 -0.95 -6.20
C LEU A 228 -20.26 -0.99 -6.06
N VAL A 229 -19.74 -1.58 -4.98
CA VAL A 229 -18.30 -1.78 -4.80
C VAL A 229 -17.74 -2.69 -5.89
N LYS A 230 -18.40 -3.83 -6.14
CA LYS A 230 -17.99 -4.75 -7.21
C LYS A 230 -18.00 -4.07 -8.58
N THR A 231 -19.03 -3.30 -8.87
CA THR A 231 -19.14 -2.53 -10.11
C THR A 231 -18.00 -1.51 -10.22
N ALA A 232 -17.74 -0.76 -9.16
CA ALA A 232 -16.63 0.21 -9.15
C ALA A 232 -15.27 -0.48 -9.34
N PHE A 233 -15.09 -1.66 -8.77
CA PHE A 233 -13.86 -2.43 -8.87
C PHE A 233 -13.69 -3.03 -10.28
N VAL A 234 -14.65 -3.78 -10.79
CA VAL A 234 -14.52 -4.54 -12.05
C VAL A 234 -14.82 -3.68 -13.27
N ASP A 235 -16.01 -3.06 -13.31
CA ASP A 235 -16.43 -2.26 -14.47
C ASP A 235 -15.73 -0.90 -14.48
N GLY A 236 -15.39 -0.38 -13.29
CA GLY A 236 -14.58 0.83 -13.13
C GLY A 236 -13.21 0.67 -13.76
N TRP A 237 -12.54 -0.48 -13.56
CA TRP A 237 -11.28 -0.78 -14.23
C TRP A 237 -11.41 -0.70 -15.75
N ALA A 238 -12.36 -1.43 -16.35
CA ALA A 238 -12.56 -1.45 -17.79
C ALA A 238 -12.88 -0.06 -18.36
N THR A 239 -13.67 0.72 -17.60
CA THR A 239 -14.00 2.10 -17.95
C THR A 239 -12.77 3.00 -18.00
N GLN A 240 -11.93 2.93 -16.95
CA GLN A 240 -10.71 3.74 -16.89
C GLN A 240 -9.65 3.27 -17.88
N TYR A 241 -9.58 1.97 -18.17
CA TYR A 241 -8.72 1.46 -19.24
C TYR A 241 -9.12 2.04 -20.59
N ALA A 242 -10.41 2.03 -20.92
CA ALA A 242 -10.90 2.60 -22.17
C ALA A 242 -10.63 4.10 -22.26
N ALA A 243 -10.80 4.83 -21.17
CA ALA A 243 -10.51 6.27 -21.12
C ALA A 243 -9.02 6.61 -21.29
N ALA A 244 -8.13 5.75 -20.82
CA ALA A 244 -6.68 5.94 -20.93
C ALA A 244 -6.10 5.52 -22.29
N ASN A 245 -6.76 4.62 -23.03
CA ASN A 245 -6.25 4.02 -24.26
C ASN A 245 -7.11 4.33 -25.51
N GLY A 246 -8.21 5.03 -25.37
CA GLY A 246 -9.09 5.49 -26.46
C GLY A 246 -8.81 6.91 -26.81
#